data_df82e92e3ee17b314a30a186bb0f5d9e
#
_entry.id   df82e92e3ee17b314a30a186bb0f5d9e
#
_cell.length_a   1.000
_cell.length_b   1.000
_cell.length_c   1.000
_cell.angle_alpha   90.00
_cell.angle_beta   90.00
_cell.angle_gamma   90.00
#
_symmetry.space_group_name_H-M   'P 1'
#
loop_
_entity.id
_entity.type
_entity.pdbx_description
1 polymer ?
#
loop_
_entity_poly.entity_id
_entity_poly.type
_entity_poly.pdbx_seq_one_letter_code
_entity_poly.pdbx_strand_id
1 'polypeptide(L)'
;MKKIVTVIGARPQFVKAAVLSRIIKEYNTIEEVIIHTGQHFDANMSAVFFEEMMIPRPAYNLEVNSMSHGAMTGQMMEKIEKVLEIEQPDALIVYGDTNSTIAGALAAKKMNIKVVHIEAGLRSFNMKMPEEINRILTDRISDLLSC
;
A
#
# COMPACT_ATOMS: atom_id res chain seq x y z
N MET A 1 2.10 -6.20 -21.05
CA MET A 1 2.55 -6.40 -19.66
C MET A 1 1.55 -5.76 -18.70
N LYS A 2 1.15 -6.48 -17.68
CA LYS A 2 0.27 -5.93 -16.65
C LYS A 2 1.08 -5.09 -15.67
N LYS A 3 0.47 -4.03 -15.15
CA LYS A 3 1.11 -3.15 -14.19
C LYS A 3 0.33 -3.17 -12.87
N ILE A 4 1.07 -3.30 -11.76
CA ILE A 4 0.53 -3.26 -10.41
C ILE A 4 1.21 -2.13 -9.64
N VAL A 5 0.41 -1.35 -8.92
CA VAL A 5 0.92 -0.38 -7.95
C VAL A 5 0.75 -0.98 -6.55
N THR A 6 1.81 -1.01 -5.77
CA THR A 6 1.81 -1.48 -4.39
C THR A 6 2.00 -0.29 -3.46
N VAL A 7 1.08 -0.11 -2.50
CA VAL A 7 1.14 1.01 -1.55
C VAL A 7 1.52 0.48 -0.18
N ILE A 8 2.63 0.96 0.35
CA ILE A 8 3.13 0.58 1.67
C ILE A 8 3.67 1.81 2.41
N GLY A 9 3.60 1.77 3.74
CA GLY A 9 3.97 2.92 4.54
C GLY A 9 4.75 2.60 5.81
N ALA A 10 4.97 1.32 6.11
CA ALA A 10 5.64 0.90 7.33
C ALA A 10 6.60 -0.24 7.04
N ARG A 11 7.68 -0.32 7.82
CA ARG A 11 8.70 -1.37 7.66
C ARG A 11 8.13 -2.79 7.64
N PRO A 12 7.21 -3.16 8.55
CA PRO A 12 6.63 -4.51 8.49
C PRO A 12 5.94 -4.83 7.17
N GLN A 13 5.31 -3.83 6.55
CA GLN A 13 4.67 -4.01 5.25
C GLN A 13 5.70 -4.27 4.15
N PHE A 14 6.86 -3.58 4.19
CA PHE A 14 7.95 -3.82 3.25
C PHE A 14 8.48 -5.25 3.36
N VAL A 15 8.67 -5.74 4.59
CA VAL A 15 9.15 -7.11 4.83
C VAL A 15 8.18 -8.14 4.22
N LYS A 16 6.89 -7.94 4.44
CA LYS A 16 5.84 -8.83 3.89
C LYS A 16 5.74 -8.73 2.37
N ALA A 17 5.82 -7.52 1.84
CA ALA A 17 5.76 -7.29 0.41
C ALA A 17 6.97 -7.86 -0.34
N ALA A 18 8.11 -8.01 0.33
CA ALA A 18 9.34 -8.52 -0.28
C ALA A 18 9.14 -9.86 -0.97
N VAL A 19 8.40 -10.77 -0.34
CA VAL A 19 8.14 -12.10 -0.89
C VAL A 19 7.37 -12.01 -2.20
N LEU A 20 6.29 -11.24 -2.20
CA LEU A 20 5.48 -11.08 -3.41
C LEU A 20 6.22 -10.33 -4.51
N SER A 21 6.99 -9.30 -4.14
CA SER A 21 7.78 -8.54 -5.11
C SER A 21 8.82 -9.40 -5.82
N ARG A 22 9.45 -10.32 -5.09
CA ARG A 22 10.40 -11.27 -5.70
C ARG A 22 9.71 -12.18 -6.72
N ILE A 23 8.54 -12.69 -6.36
CA ILE A 23 7.77 -13.56 -7.25
C ILE A 23 7.34 -12.79 -8.51
N ILE A 24 6.85 -11.58 -8.35
CA ILE A 24 6.46 -10.72 -9.47
C ILE A 24 7.63 -10.50 -10.42
N LYS A 25 8.81 -10.23 -9.86
CA LYS A 25 10.02 -10.00 -10.67
C LYS A 25 10.43 -11.23 -11.47
N GLU A 26 10.26 -12.43 -10.90
CA GLU A 26 10.61 -13.68 -11.58
C GLU A 26 9.74 -13.97 -12.78
N TYR A 27 8.46 -13.59 -12.74
CA TYR A 27 7.52 -13.90 -13.83
C TYR A 27 7.66 -13.01 -15.06
N ASN A 28 8.30 -11.85 -14.96
CA ASN A 28 8.54 -10.92 -16.08
C ASN A 28 7.30 -10.49 -16.90
N THR A 29 6.10 -10.85 -16.44
CA THR A 29 4.83 -10.48 -17.09
C THR A 29 4.09 -9.37 -16.37
N ILE A 30 4.59 -8.99 -15.19
CA ILE A 30 3.97 -7.97 -14.34
C ILE A 30 5.05 -6.96 -13.96
N GLU A 31 4.72 -5.68 -14.16
CA GLU A 31 5.54 -4.59 -13.68
C GLU A 31 4.97 -4.10 -12.35
N GLU A 32 5.79 -4.05 -11.31
CA GLU A 32 5.39 -3.52 -10.02
C GLU A 32 5.97 -2.13 -9.80
N VAL A 33 5.11 -1.18 -9.43
CA VAL A 33 5.51 0.18 -9.02
C VAL A 33 5.17 0.33 -7.54
N ILE A 34 6.17 0.60 -6.71
CA ILE A 34 5.99 0.71 -5.27
C ILE A 34 5.89 2.17 -4.87
N ILE A 35 4.83 2.51 -4.12
CA ILE A 35 4.65 3.81 -3.49
C ILE A 35 4.92 3.65 -2.00
N HIS A 36 5.88 4.41 -1.47
CA HIS A 36 6.11 4.55 -0.04
C HIS A 36 5.41 5.82 0.42
N THR A 37 4.41 5.69 1.29
CA THR A 37 3.66 6.86 1.77
C THR A 37 4.46 7.71 2.75
N GLY A 38 5.40 7.12 3.48
CA GLY A 38 6.16 7.81 4.51
C GLY A 38 5.46 7.83 5.87
N GLN A 39 4.36 7.11 6.03
CA GLN A 39 3.53 7.13 7.25
C GLN A 39 4.34 6.86 8.51
N HIS A 40 5.19 5.85 8.47
CA HIS A 40 6.10 5.51 9.56
C HIS A 40 7.52 5.70 9.08
N PHE A 41 8.08 6.89 9.33
CA PHE A 41 9.47 7.17 9.00
C PHE A 41 10.38 6.31 9.88
N ASP A 42 11.25 5.55 9.24
CA ASP A 42 12.24 4.71 9.90
C ASP A 42 13.60 4.99 9.26
N ALA A 43 14.52 5.55 10.04
CA ALA A 43 15.86 5.87 9.56
C ALA A 43 16.64 4.62 9.11
N ASN A 44 16.22 3.42 9.56
CA ASN A 44 16.84 2.16 9.16
C ASN A 44 16.39 1.69 7.76
N MET A 45 15.39 2.36 7.16
CA MET A 45 14.92 2.06 5.81
C MET A 45 15.76 2.82 4.78
N SER A 46 17.06 2.59 4.83
CA SER A 46 18.03 3.16 3.88
C SER A 46 18.13 2.30 2.62
N ALA A 47 18.93 2.77 1.66
CA ALA A 47 19.24 2.01 0.44
C ALA A 47 19.74 0.59 0.76
N VAL A 48 20.55 0.46 1.83
CA VAL A 48 21.08 -0.84 2.27
C VAL A 48 19.96 -1.79 2.67
N PHE A 49 18.92 -1.28 3.38
CA PHE A 49 17.78 -2.10 3.76
C PHE A 49 17.09 -2.72 2.54
N PHE A 50 16.83 -1.93 1.50
CA PHE A 50 16.17 -2.44 0.29
C PHE A 50 17.04 -3.45 -0.45
N GLU A 51 18.36 -3.23 -0.48
CA GLU A 51 19.29 -4.16 -1.10
C GLU A 51 19.33 -5.49 -0.35
N GLU A 52 19.48 -5.46 0.98
CA GLU A 52 19.54 -6.65 1.82
C GLU A 52 18.25 -7.47 1.78
N MET A 53 17.11 -6.81 1.77
CA MET A 53 15.80 -7.46 1.71
C MET A 53 15.43 -7.89 0.29
N MET A 54 16.23 -7.54 -0.70
CA MET A 54 15.94 -7.82 -2.11
C MET A 54 14.59 -7.26 -2.56
N ILE A 55 14.26 -6.07 -2.07
CA ILE A 55 13.02 -5.36 -2.44
C ILE A 55 13.38 -4.26 -3.42
N PRO A 56 12.62 -4.07 -4.50
CA PRO A 56 12.82 -2.91 -5.37
C PRO A 56 12.62 -1.62 -4.58
N ARG A 57 13.42 -0.60 -4.87
CA ARG A 57 13.24 0.70 -4.22
C ARG A 57 11.90 1.29 -4.63
N PRO A 58 11.23 2.01 -3.71
CA PRO A 58 10.00 2.72 -4.08
C PRO A 58 10.25 3.70 -5.23
N ALA A 59 9.37 3.66 -6.21
CA ALA A 59 9.41 4.62 -7.32
C ALA A 59 8.91 6.00 -6.86
N TYR A 60 8.07 6.03 -5.85
CA TYR A 60 7.48 7.24 -5.30
C TYR A 60 7.59 7.23 -3.78
N ASN A 61 7.99 8.37 -3.21
CA ASN A 61 8.01 8.58 -1.76
C ASN A 61 7.17 9.83 -1.48
N LEU A 62 6.02 9.63 -0.85
CA LEU A 62 5.05 10.72 -0.66
C LEU A 62 5.37 11.61 0.53
N GLU A 63 6.19 11.13 1.47
CA GLU A 63 6.62 11.88 2.65
C GLU A 63 5.46 12.39 3.51
N VAL A 64 4.38 11.60 3.63
CA VAL A 64 3.23 11.94 4.45
C VAL A 64 3.37 11.28 5.81
N ASN A 65 3.62 12.07 6.84
CA ASN A 65 3.80 11.59 8.21
C ASN A 65 3.53 12.69 9.23
N SER A 66 3.54 12.32 10.51
CA SER A 66 3.44 13.27 11.63
C SER A 66 2.20 14.16 11.58
N MET A 67 1.06 13.60 11.17
CA MET A 67 -0.22 14.29 11.06
C MET A 67 -1.32 13.52 11.79
N SER A 68 -2.45 14.18 11.99
CA SER A 68 -3.65 13.50 12.47
C SER A 68 -4.13 12.46 11.46
N HIS A 69 -4.92 11.49 11.90
CA HIS A 69 -5.42 10.42 11.03
C HIS A 69 -6.16 10.95 9.79
N GLY A 70 -7.04 11.92 9.98
CA GLY A 70 -7.81 12.48 8.87
C GLY A 70 -6.94 13.22 7.86
N ALA A 71 -6.06 14.10 8.34
CA ALA A 71 -5.15 14.85 7.48
C ALA A 71 -4.20 13.92 6.73
N MET A 72 -3.63 12.94 7.44
CA MET A 72 -2.72 11.96 6.86
C MET A 72 -3.40 11.16 5.75
N THR A 73 -4.56 10.58 6.05
CA THR A 73 -5.30 9.78 5.07
C THR A 73 -5.68 10.61 3.84
N GLY A 74 -6.16 11.84 4.06
CA GLY A 74 -6.53 12.74 2.97
C GLY A 74 -5.36 13.11 2.07
N GLN A 75 -4.21 13.44 2.65
CA GLN A 75 -3.02 13.75 1.87
C GLN A 75 -2.48 12.55 1.11
N MET A 76 -2.50 11.37 1.75
CA MET A 76 -2.12 10.13 1.08
C MET A 76 -3.01 9.85 -0.12
N MET A 77 -4.34 9.99 0.04
CA MET A 77 -5.28 9.78 -1.05
C MET A 77 -5.01 10.70 -2.22
N GLU A 78 -4.80 11.99 -1.95
CA GLU A 78 -4.53 12.98 -2.98
C GLU A 78 -3.25 12.66 -3.75
N LYS A 79 -2.18 12.33 -3.05
CA LYS A 79 -0.89 12.03 -3.67
C LYS A 79 -0.91 10.69 -4.42
N ILE A 80 -1.57 9.68 -3.85
CA ILE A 80 -1.72 8.38 -4.50
C ILE A 80 -2.54 8.54 -5.79
N GLU A 81 -3.62 9.30 -5.75
CA GLU A 81 -4.43 9.56 -6.93
C GLU A 81 -3.61 10.11 -8.09
N LYS A 82 -2.73 11.06 -7.80
CA LYS A 82 -1.84 11.64 -8.83
C LYS A 82 -0.91 10.59 -9.43
N VAL A 83 -0.37 9.71 -8.61
CA VAL A 83 0.48 8.62 -9.09
C VAL A 83 -0.33 7.65 -9.96
N LEU A 84 -1.54 7.32 -9.53
CA LEU A 84 -2.40 6.40 -10.29
C LEU A 84 -2.80 6.99 -11.65
N GLU A 85 -2.96 8.30 -11.74
CA GLU A 85 -3.22 8.97 -13.02
C GLU A 85 -2.04 8.82 -13.99
N ILE A 86 -0.81 8.89 -13.46
CA ILE A 86 0.41 8.76 -14.26
C ILE A 86 0.63 7.30 -14.67
N GLU A 87 0.55 6.37 -13.72
CA GLU A 87 0.91 4.97 -13.93
C GLU A 87 -0.18 4.16 -14.60
N GLN A 88 -1.44 4.50 -14.41
CA GLN A 88 -2.60 3.79 -14.95
C GLN A 88 -2.49 2.28 -14.79
N PRO A 89 -2.40 1.77 -13.54
CA PRO A 89 -2.18 0.36 -13.31
C PRO A 89 -3.44 -0.48 -13.56
N ASP A 90 -3.25 -1.76 -13.75
CA ASP A 90 -4.35 -2.73 -13.85
C ASP A 90 -4.94 -3.06 -12.48
N ALA A 91 -4.10 -3.01 -11.45
CA ALA A 91 -4.53 -3.27 -10.07
C ALA A 91 -3.65 -2.55 -9.07
N LEU A 92 -4.17 -2.37 -7.86
CA LEU A 92 -3.44 -1.82 -6.74
C LEU A 92 -3.45 -2.84 -5.60
N ILE A 93 -2.30 -3.04 -4.97
CA ILE A 93 -2.15 -3.94 -3.82
C ILE A 93 -1.91 -3.11 -2.56
N VAL A 94 -2.66 -3.41 -1.51
CA VAL A 94 -2.47 -2.85 -0.17
C VAL A 94 -2.31 -3.96 0.86
N TYR A 95 -1.61 -3.65 1.94
CA TYR A 95 -1.27 -4.59 3.00
C TYR A 95 -1.81 -4.11 4.34
N GLY A 96 -2.45 -4.99 5.08
CA GLY A 96 -2.78 -4.77 6.49
C GLY A 96 -3.89 -3.75 6.73
N ASP A 97 -3.62 -2.80 7.62
CA ASP A 97 -4.66 -1.98 8.26
C ASP A 97 -4.25 -0.54 8.57
N THR A 98 -3.21 -0.04 7.97
CA THR A 98 -2.74 1.33 8.22
C THR A 98 -3.57 2.36 7.47
N ASN A 99 -3.32 3.64 7.77
CA ASN A 99 -3.94 4.73 6.99
C ASN A 99 -3.51 4.66 5.52
N SER A 100 -2.29 4.21 5.25
CA SER A 100 -1.82 3.97 3.87
C SER A 100 -2.68 2.94 3.16
N THR A 101 -3.10 1.90 3.87
CA THR A 101 -3.95 0.82 3.34
C THR A 101 -5.28 1.36 2.83
N ILE A 102 -6.02 2.07 3.70
CA ILE A 102 -7.33 2.59 3.31
C ILE A 102 -7.22 3.73 2.28
N ALA A 103 -6.20 4.58 2.40
CA ALA A 103 -5.99 5.66 1.45
C ALA A 103 -5.74 5.13 0.04
N GLY A 104 -4.89 4.11 -0.10
CA GLY A 104 -4.62 3.47 -1.39
C GLY A 104 -5.86 2.81 -1.97
N ALA A 105 -6.58 2.04 -1.14
CA ALA A 105 -7.78 1.34 -1.57
C ALA A 105 -8.88 2.30 -2.03
N LEU A 106 -9.16 3.35 -1.27
CA LEU A 106 -10.18 4.34 -1.63
C LEU A 106 -9.82 5.11 -2.90
N ALA A 107 -8.58 5.57 -3.01
CA ALA A 107 -8.13 6.29 -4.20
C ALA A 107 -8.29 5.43 -5.46
N ALA A 108 -7.87 4.16 -5.39
CA ALA A 108 -7.97 3.24 -6.52
C ALA A 108 -9.42 2.93 -6.88
N LYS A 109 -10.27 2.66 -5.89
CA LYS A 109 -11.68 2.33 -6.18
C LYS A 109 -12.43 3.50 -6.80
N LYS A 110 -12.16 4.72 -6.36
CA LYS A 110 -12.78 5.90 -6.96
C LYS A 110 -12.33 6.14 -8.40
N MET A 111 -11.21 5.56 -8.80
CA MET A 111 -10.71 5.62 -10.17
C MET A 111 -11.02 4.34 -10.97
N ASN A 112 -11.85 3.46 -10.42
CA ASN A 112 -12.24 2.17 -11.03
C ASN A 112 -11.05 1.24 -11.28
N ILE A 113 -10.05 1.29 -10.40
CA ILE A 113 -8.91 0.39 -10.42
C ILE A 113 -9.18 -0.74 -9.43
N LYS A 114 -8.88 -1.97 -9.81
CA LYS A 114 -9.09 -3.13 -8.94
C LYS A 114 -8.14 -3.09 -7.75
N VAL A 115 -8.62 -3.52 -6.59
CA VAL A 115 -7.85 -3.51 -5.34
C VAL A 115 -7.71 -4.92 -4.81
N VAL A 116 -6.47 -5.29 -4.46
CA VAL A 116 -6.11 -6.53 -3.78
C VAL A 116 -5.68 -6.18 -2.36
N HIS A 117 -6.35 -6.73 -1.36
CA HIS A 117 -6.03 -6.50 0.05
C HIS A 117 -5.36 -7.74 0.64
N ILE A 118 -4.07 -7.62 0.95
CA ILE A 118 -3.28 -8.66 1.60
C ILE A 118 -3.40 -8.50 3.13
N GLU A 119 -3.51 -9.60 3.86
CA GLU A 119 -3.83 -9.65 5.29
C GLU A 119 -5.26 -9.17 5.56
N ALA A 120 -6.17 -9.59 4.69
CA ALA A 120 -7.59 -9.28 4.83
C ALA A 120 -8.26 -10.16 5.89
N GLY A 121 -9.43 -9.75 6.32
CA GLY A 121 -10.30 -10.57 7.16
C GLY A 121 -10.03 -10.54 8.66
N LEU A 122 -8.96 -9.88 9.10
CA LEU A 122 -8.67 -9.75 10.53
C LEU A 122 -9.66 -8.79 11.20
N ARG A 123 -10.00 -9.06 12.46
CA ARG A 123 -10.89 -8.22 13.27
C ARG A 123 -10.46 -8.22 14.71
N SER A 124 -10.41 -7.03 15.32
CA SER A 124 -10.20 -6.88 16.77
C SER A 124 -11.51 -6.77 17.52
N PHE A 125 -12.61 -6.46 16.80
CA PHE A 125 -13.93 -6.17 17.35
C PHE A 125 -13.92 -4.94 18.28
N ASN A 126 -12.95 -4.05 18.10
CA ASN A 126 -12.83 -2.82 18.87
C ASN A 126 -12.83 -1.61 17.93
N MET A 127 -13.99 -1.00 17.74
CA MET A 127 -14.17 0.14 16.83
C MET A 127 -13.48 1.43 17.31
N LYS A 128 -12.92 1.43 18.52
CA LYS A 128 -12.10 2.56 18.98
C LYS A 128 -10.70 2.55 18.36
N MET A 129 -10.29 1.43 17.78
CA MET A 129 -9.01 1.33 17.08
C MET A 129 -9.17 1.87 15.65
N PRO A 130 -8.39 2.89 15.24
CA PRO A 130 -8.43 3.36 13.84
C PRO A 130 -8.12 2.25 12.83
N GLU A 131 -7.25 1.31 13.19
CA GLU A 131 -6.88 0.17 12.36
C GLU A 131 -8.07 -0.75 12.07
N GLU A 132 -8.97 -0.92 13.04
CA GLU A 132 -10.16 -1.73 12.83
C GLU A 132 -11.08 -1.12 11.77
N ILE A 133 -11.25 0.20 11.82
CA ILE A 133 -12.02 0.94 10.80
C ILE A 133 -11.37 0.74 9.44
N ASN A 134 -10.06 0.87 9.35
CA ASN A 134 -9.31 0.70 8.10
C ASN A 134 -9.49 -0.71 7.54
N ARG A 135 -9.41 -1.75 8.38
CA ARG A 135 -9.60 -3.15 7.97
C ARG A 135 -10.98 -3.38 7.38
N ILE A 136 -12.01 -2.97 8.11
CA ILE A 136 -13.40 -3.19 7.70
C ILE A 136 -13.68 -2.52 6.37
N LEU A 137 -13.32 -1.24 6.24
CA LEU A 137 -13.59 -0.49 5.02
C LEU A 137 -12.80 -1.04 3.85
N THR A 138 -11.53 -1.37 4.05
CA THR A 138 -10.68 -1.91 2.98
C THR A 138 -11.19 -3.26 2.50
N ASP A 139 -11.59 -4.15 3.43
CA ASP A 139 -12.16 -5.45 3.07
C ASP A 139 -13.43 -5.29 2.24
N ARG A 140 -14.29 -4.31 2.61
CA ARG A 140 -15.57 -4.10 1.93
C ARG A 140 -15.40 -3.61 0.50
N ILE A 141 -14.40 -2.80 0.22
CA ILE A 141 -14.24 -2.19 -1.11
C ILE A 141 -13.24 -2.94 -2.00
N SER A 142 -12.48 -3.88 -1.46
CA SER A 142 -11.48 -4.62 -2.24
C SER A 142 -12.13 -5.66 -3.15
N ASP A 143 -11.52 -5.86 -4.31
CA ASP A 143 -11.99 -6.83 -5.31
C ASP A 143 -11.48 -8.24 -4.99
N LEU A 144 -10.31 -8.35 -4.37
CA LEU A 144 -9.72 -9.62 -3.96
C LEU A 144 -9.15 -9.50 -2.56
N LEU A 145 -9.52 -10.45 -1.70
CA LEU A 145 -9.03 -10.54 -0.32
C LEU A 145 -8.10 -11.74 -0.19
N SER A 146 -6.92 -11.53 0.40
CA SER A 146 -5.97 -12.59 0.71
C SER A 146 -5.71 -12.57 2.21
N CYS A 147 -6.06 -13.63 2.87
CA CYS A 147 -5.90 -13.77 4.33
C CYS A 147 -4.48 -14.16 4.73
#